data_90355a3dd0dfaa715044bcc966141cf7
#
_entry.id   90355a3dd0dfaa715044bcc966141cf7
#
_cell.length_a   1.000
_cell.length_b   1.000
_cell.length_c   1.000
_cell.angle_alpha   90.00
_cell.angle_beta   90.00
_cell.angle_gamma   90.00
#
_symmetry.space_group_name_H-M   'P 1'
#
loop_
_entity.id
_entity.type
_entity.pdbx_description
1 polymer ?
#
loop_
_entity_poly.entity_id
_entity_poly.type
_entity_poly.pdbx_seq_one_letter_code
_entity_poly.pdbx_strand_id
1 'polypeptide(L)'
;SKVFNLIKEFENWGVKILIEDPIADPDEVYTECGYKLTKLDNENKVDAIVVAVGHSYFRNFSIDFLKSLCKNKNSVIADLKSIYDKDLLMESGFTVYRL
;
A
#
# COMPACT_ATOMS: atom_id res chain seq x y z
N SER A 1 -0.19 7.11 -15.95
CA SER A 1 -1.18 6.30 -15.24
C SER A 1 -1.66 7.02 -13.99
N LYS A 2 -2.85 6.65 -13.53
CA LYS A 2 -3.43 7.22 -12.30
C LYS A 2 -2.61 6.90 -11.07
N VAL A 3 -2.00 5.73 -11.03
CA VAL A 3 -1.15 5.32 -9.90
C VAL A 3 0.11 6.19 -9.83
N PHE A 4 0.74 6.46 -10.97
CA PHE A 4 1.92 7.33 -11.00
C PHE A 4 1.59 8.76 -10.58
N ASN A 5 0.42 9.26 -10.94
CA ASN A 5 -0.04 10.56 -10.48
C ASN A 5 -0.25 10.60 -8.96
N LEU A 6 -0.78 9.52 -8.40
CA LEU A 6 -0.95 9.36 -6.96
C LEU A 6 0.40 9.38 -6.23
N ILE A 7 1.39 8.67 -6.76
CA ILE A 7 2.75 8.64 -6.21
C ILE A 7 3.35 10.04 -6.18
N LYS A 8 3.21 10.79 -7.28
CA LYS A 8 3.72 12.17 -7.35
C LYS A 8 3.06 13.07 -6.31
N GLU A 9 1.77 12.90 -6.09
CA GLU A 9 1.05 13.68 -5.10
C GLU A 9 1.57 13.41 -3.68
N PHE A 10 1.81 12.14 -3.36
CA PHE A 10 2.42 11.78 -2.07
C PHE A 10 3.83 12.34 -1.92
N GLU A 11 4.62 12.34 -3.00
CA GLU A 11 5.94 12.95 -2.98
C GLU A 11 5.87 14.44 -2.61
N ASN A 12 4.88 15.14 -3.16
CA ASN A 12 4.68 16.56 -2.88
C ASN A 12 4.36 16.82 -1.40
N TRP A 13 3.83 15.83 -0.71
CA TRP A 13 3.56 15.91 0.74
C TRP A 13 4.77 15.57 1.60
N GLY A 14 5.89 15.19 0.99
CA GLY A 14 7.12 14.89 1.70
C GLY A 14 7.15 13.53 2.39
N VAL A 15 6.30 12.60 1.99
CA VAL A 15 6.30 11.25 2.56
C VAL A 15 7.32 10.35 1.87
N LYS A 16 7.89 9.43 2.62
CA LYS A 16 8.74 8.37 2.06
C LYS A 16 7.85 7.26 1.50
N ILE A 17 8.14 6.82 0.27
CA ILE A 17 7.29 5.87 -0.45
C ILE A 17 8.03 4.56 -0.69
N LEU A 18 7.35 3.45 -0.40
CA LEU A 18 7.75 2.10 -0.81
C LEU A 18 6.67 1.57 -1.74
N ILE A 19 7.05 0.89 -2.82
CA ILE A 19 6.11 0.39 -3.83
C ILE A 19 6.31 -1.11 -4.01
N GLU A 20 5.23 -1.87 -3.84
CA GLU A 20 5.21 -3.29 -4.19
C GLU A 20 4.19 -3.53 -5.30
N ASP A 21 4.61 -4.17 -6.38
CA ASP A 21 3.73 -4.64 -7.44
C ASP A 21 4.38 -5.84 -8.13
N PRO A 22 3.86 -7.07 -7.93
CA PRO A 22 4.46 -8.26 -8.50
C PRO A 22 4.19 -8.43 -10.00
N ILE A 23 3.28 -7.63 -10.57
CA ILE A 23 2.86 -7.73 -11.97
C ILE A 23 3.54 -6.68 -12.84
N ALA A 24 3.82 -5.50 -12.28
CA ALA A 24 4.39 -4.38 -13.03
C ALA A 24 5.82 -4.67 -13.51
N ASP A 25 6.18 -4.09 -14.65
CA ASP A 25 7.56 -4.12 -15.16
C ASP A 25 8.41 -3.19 -14.31
N PRO A 26 9.44 -3.71 -13.60
CA PRO A 26 10.28 -2.88 -12.73
C PRO A 26 10.99 -1.74 -13.47
N ASP A 27 11.43 -1.97 -14.71
CA ASP A 27 12.13 -0.96 -15.50
C ASP A 27 11.20 0.17 -15.90
N GLU A 28 9.96 -0.17 -16.27
CA GLU A 28 8.94 0.81 -16.61
C GLU A 28 8.58 1.67 -15.39
N VAL A 29 8.40 1.06 -14.24
CA VAL A 29 8.11 1.78 -13.00
C VAL A 29 9.26 2.72 -12.66
N TYR A 30 10.49 2.25 -12.73
CA TYR A 30 11.65 3.08 -12.46
C TYR A 30 11.74 4.27 -13.42
N THR A 31 11.50 4.03 -14.71
CA THR A 31 11.53 5.09 -15.75
C THR A 31 10.44 6.14 -15.50
N GLU A 32 9.23 5.71 -15.14
CA GLU A 32 8.07 6.60 -14.99
C GLU A 32 8.09 7.38 -13.68
N CYS A 33 8.53 6.80 -12.58
CA CYS A 33 8.43 7.46 -11.28
C CYS A 33 9.70 7.44 -10.43
N GLY A 34 10.75 6.79 -10.88
CA GLY A 34 12.05 6.81 -10.18
C GLY A 34 12.16 5.87 -8.99
N TYR A 35 11.19 4.98 -8.79
CA TYR A 35 11.20 4.04 -7.67
C TYR A 35 11.55 2.63 -8.11
N LYS A 36 12.37 1.95 -7.31
CA LYS A 36 12.56 0.50 -7.44
C LYS A 36 11.43 -0.21 -6.71
N LEU A 37 10.90 -1.27 -7.31
CA LEU A 37 9.89 -2.09 -6.63
C LEU A 37 10.53 -2.81 -5.45
N THR A 38 9.76 -2.91 -4.36
CA THR A 38 10.18 -3.50 -3.09
C THR A 38 9.16 -4.53 -2.67
N LYS A 39 9.62 -5.65 -2.10
CA LYS A 39 8.72 -6.56 -1.41
C LYS A 39 8.56 -6.08 0.02
N LEU A 40 7.32 -5.76 0.42
CA LEU A 40 7.03 -5.27 1.77
C LEU A 40 7.23 -6.39 2.80
N ASP A 41 7.82 -6.04 3.93
CA ASP A 41 8.06 -6.96 5.02
C ASP A 41 7.99 -6.22 6.36
N ASN A 42 8.15 -6.95 7.47
CA ASN A 42 8.08 -6.38 8.81
C ASN A 42 9.39 -5.71 9.27
N GLU A 43 10.41 -5.66 8.43
CA GLU A 43 11.67 -4.97 8.75
C GLU A 43 11.63 -3.50 8.34
N ASN A 44 10.83 -3.17 7.34
CA ASN A 44 10.65 -1.80 6.84
C ASN A 44 9.21 -1.35 7.04
N LYS A 45 8.81 -1.20 8.29
CA LYS A 45 7.43 -0.87 8.66
C LYS A 45 7.02 0.52 8.19
N VAL A 46 5.74 0.67 7.91
CA VAL A 46 5.15 1.89 7.36
C VAL A 46 4.11 2.49 8.29
N ASP A 47 3.79 3.76 8.08
CA ASP A 47 2.74 4.47 8.81
C ASP A 47 1.38 4.29 8.15
N ALA A 48 1.35 4.04 6.85
CA ALA A 48 0.12 3.89 6.09
C ALA A 48 0.34 2.94 4.92
N ILE A 49 -0.74 2.26 4.53
CA ILE A 49 -0.78 1.38 3.36
C ILE A 49 -1.81 1.96 2.37
N VAL A 50 -1.45 2.04 1.10
CA VAL A 50 -2.37 2.41 0.03
C VAL A 50 -2.48 1.24 -0.94
N VAL A 51 -3.69 0.73 -1.11
CA VAL A 51 -3.99 -0.36 -2.05
C VAL A 51 -4.55 0.26 -3.32
N ALA A 52 -3.68 0.41 -4.31
CA ALA A 52 -4.02 1.11 -5.55
C ALA A 52 -4.38 0.17 -6.71
N VAL A 53 -4.10 -1.11 -6.58
CA VAL A 53 -4.41 -2.14 -7.59
C VAL A 53 -5.00 -3.37 -6.90
N GLY A 54 -5.92 -4.06 -7.60
CA GLY A 54 -6.68 -5.16 -7.02
C GLY A 54 -6.18 -6.55 -7.38
N HIS A 55 -4.86 -6.73 -7.50
CA HIS A 55 -4.28 -8.04 -7.85
C HIS A 55 -4.59 -9.11 -6.80
N SER A 56 -4.81 -10.34 -7.26
CA SER A 56 -5.08 -11.48 -6.38
C SER A 56 -3.97 -11.71 -5.35
N TYR A 57 -2.72 -11.42 -5.70
CA TYR A 57 -1.59 -11.45 -4.80
C TYR A 57 -1.89 -10.64 -3.51
N PHE A 58 -2.41 -9.42 -3.65
CA PHE A 58 -2.74 -8.57 -2.51
C PHE A 58 -4.01 -8.99 -1.81
N ARG A 59 -4.99 -9.52 -2.56
CA ARG A 59 -6.24 -10.02 -1.96
C ARG A 59 -6.00 -11.14 -0.98
N ASN A 60 -4.94 -11.92 -1.20
CA ASN A 60 -4.58 -13.05 -0.35
C ASN A 60 -3.82 -12.66 0.92
N PHE A 61 -3.46 -11.39 1.09
CA PHE A 61 -2.86 -10.93 2.33
C PHE A 61 -3.87 -11.00 3.46
N SER A 62 -3.48 -11.64 4.57
CA SER A 62 -4.31 -11.61 5.78
C SER A 62 -4.25 -10.24 6.44
N ILE A 63 -5.25 -9.93 7.25
CA ILE A 63 -5.26 -8.68 8.02
C ILE A 63 -4.10 -8.66 9.02
N ASP A 64 -3.76 -9.81 9.62
CA ASP A 64 -2.61 -9.90 10.50
C ASP A 64 -1.30 -9.59 9.77
N PHE A 65 -1.16 -10.06 8.54
CA PHE A 65 0.01 -9.71 7.73
C PHE A 65 0.06 -8.21 7.46
N LEU A 66 -1.06 -7.60 7.06
CA LEU A 66 -1.12 -6.15 6.83
C LEU A 66 -0.72 -5.37 8.08
N LYS A 67 -1.19 -5.79 9.25
CA LYS A 67 -0.81 -5.18 10.51
C LYS A 67 0.68 -5.31 10.80
N SER A 68 1.28 -6.44 10.45
CA SER A 68 2.71 -6.67 10.65
C SER A 68 3.58 -5.72 9.85
N LEU A 69 3.07 -5.12 8.79
CA LEU A 69 3.77 -4.15 7.95
C LEU A 69 3.78 -2.74 8.56
N CYS A 70 2.97 -2.50 9.59
CA CYS A 70 2.73 -1.16 10.13
C CYS A 70 3.48 -0.92 11.44
N LYS A 71 3.92 0.33 11.61
CA LYS A 71 4.63 0.77 12.83
C LYS A 71 3.71 0.82 14.05
N ASN A 72 2.45 1.18 13.84
CA ASN A 72 1.51 1.49 14.92
C ASN A 72 0.25 0.62 14.85
N LYS A 73 -0.41 0.43 15.99
CA LYS A 73 -1.66 -0.32 16.08
C LYS A 73 -2.81 0.33 15.30
N ASN A 74 -2.76 1.65 15.15
CA ASN A 74 -3.81 2.45 14.53
C ASN A 74 -3.37 3.05 13.20
N SER A 75 -2.56 2.32 12.46
CA SER A 75 -2.09 2.78 11.14
C SER A 75 -3.25 2.91 10.17
N VAL A 76 -3.03 3.72 9.14
CA VAL A 76 -4.02 4.00 8.10
C VAL A 76 -3.90 2.98 6.98
N ILE A 77 -5.03 2.50 6.48
CA ILE A 77 -5.11 1.78 5.22
C ILE A 77 -6.12 2.46 4.30
N ALA A 78 -5.67 2.86 3.12
CA ALA A 78 -6.53 3.39 2.07
C ALA A 78 -6.72 2.29 1.03
N ASP A 79 -7.84 1.56 1.14
CA ASP A 79 -8.16 0.46 0.24
C ASP A 79 -8.98 1.00 -0.94
N LEU A 80 -8.29 1.50 -1.95
CA LEU A 80 -8.91 2.18 -3.08
C LEU A 80 -9.63 1.21 -4.02
N LYS A 81 -9.37 -0.08 -3.90
CA LYS A 81 -9.99 -1.13 -4.73
C LYS A 81 -11.01 -1.98 -3.96
N SER A 82 -11.23 -1.68 -2.69
CA SER A 82 -12.17 -2.41 -1.84
C SER A 82 -11.94 -3.91 -1.85
N ILE A 83 -10.67 -4.33 -1.74
CA ILE A 83 -10.32 -5.75 -1.78
C ILE A 83 -10.32 -6.41 -0.40
N TYR A 84 -10.37 -5.63 0.68
CA TYR A 84 -10.40 -6.18 2.04
C TYR A 84 -11.74 -5.89 2.72
N ASP A 85 -12.10 -6.74 3.67
CA ASP A 85 -13.28 -6.53 4.50
C ASP A 85 -13.05 -5.32 5.43
N LYS A 86 -13.84 -4.27 5.23
CA LYS A 86 -13.72 -3.02 5.98
C LYS A 86 -13.89 -3.22 7.48
N ASP A 87 -14.90 -4.00 7.89
CA ASP A 87 -15.18 -4.20 9.29
C ASP A 87 -14.07 -4.96 10.00
N LEU A 88 -13.52 -5.97 9.35
CA LEU A 88 -12.37 -6.71 9.87
C LEU A 88 -11.13 -5.83 10.00
N LEU A 89 -10.87 -4.95 9.04
CA LEU A 89 -9.78 -3.99 9.13
C LEU A 89 -9.97 -3.06 10.32
N MET A 90 -11.17 -2.53 10.51
CA MET A 90 -11.48 -1.63 11.62
C MET A 90 -11.39 -2.33 12.96
N GLU A 91 -11.90 -3.56 13.06
CA GLU A 91 -11.81 -4.37 14.28
C GLU A 91 -10.36 -4.64 14.69
N SER A 92 -9.47 -4.76 13.71
CA SER A 92 -8.05 -4.98 13.98
C SER A 92 -7.27 -3.70 14.30
N GLY A 93 -7.92 -2.54 14.27
CA GLY A 93 -7.35 -1.27 14.71
C GLY A 93 -6.99 -0.29 13.59
N PHE A 94 -7.17 -0.66 12.32
CA PHE A 94 -6.87 0.26 11.23
C PHE A 94 -7.86 1.41 11.17
N THR A 95 -7.36 2.60 10.84
CA THR A 95 -8.18 3.68 10.30
C THR A 95 -8.32 3.42 8.79
N VAL A 96 -9.54 3.26 8.31
CA VAL A 96 -9.81 2.77 6.96
C VAL A 96 -10.40 3.85 6.09
N TYR A 97 -9.81 4.04 4.90
CA TYR A 97 -10.36 4.87 3.83
C TYR A 97 -10.65 3.99 2.61
N ARG A 98 -11.74 4.27 1.94
CA ARG A 98 -12.16 3.58 0.71
C ARG A 98 -12.78 4.60 -0.23
N LEU A 99 -12.79 4.30 -1.52
CA LEU A 99 -13.52 5.09 -2.51
C LEU A 99 -14.97 4.63 -2.65
#